data_a65f1ce65770618e4b458bdb4c49481d
#
_entry.id   a65f1ce65770618e4b458bdb4c49481d
#
_cell.length_a   1.000
_cell.length_b   1.000
_cell.length_c   1.000
_cell.angle_alpha   90.00
_cell.angle_beta   90.00
_cell.angle_gamma   90.00
#
_symmetry.space_group_name_H-M   'P 1'
#
loop_
_entity.id
_entity.type
_entity.pdbx_description
1 polymer ?
#
loop_
_entity_poly.entity_id
_entity_poly.type
_entity_poly.pdbx_seq_one_letter_code
_entity_poly.pdbx_strand_id
1 'polypeptide(L)'
;MSPQAGELLVHQVAPRIRSAAPRAVRAVGCEDAEEIVQDAIAIAAKLYDNAERAGKTVSPSNITYYALQHAKSGRRSYGQSKTCPLHPSTQLNGRADLHSFEDPAGGEETEEPFELADVFSNDEEDPATQAARKLDWEAFLSTLSEHAREVLETIAAGTSLQELAYRLNLKLWLILKLKEETRGKLVE
;
A
#
# COMPACT_ATOMS: atom_id res chain seq x y z
N MET A 1 30.69 -9.48 -17.48
CA MET A 1 30.47 -10.91 -17.85
C MET A 1 30.74 -11.07 -19.32
N SER A 2 31.63 -12.02 -19.68
CA SER A 2 31.97 -12.33 -21.07
C SER A 2 30.81 -12.99 -21.82
N PRO A 3 30.77 -12.94 -23.17
CA PRO A 3 29.77 -13.67 -23.97
C PRO A 3 29.75 -15.17 -23.63
N GLN A 4 30.91 -15.78 -23.46
CA GLN A 4 31.05 -17.20 -23.14
C GLN A 4 30.42 -17.55 -21.77
N ALA A 5 30.65 -16.72 -20.75
CA ALA A 5 29.98 -16.90 -19.45
C ALA A 5 28.45 -16.70 -19.53
N GLY A 6 28.00 -15.80 -20.41
CA GLY A 6 26.57 -15.63 -20.71
C GLY A 6 25.95 -16.88 -21.31
N GLU A 7 26.59 -17.51 -22.28
CA GLU A 7 26.15 -18.77 -22.86
C GLU A 7 26.07 -19.92 -21.83
N LEU A 8 27.14 -20.04 -20.98
CA LEU A 8 27.13 -21.02 -19.90
C LEU A 8 26.01 -20.76 -18.90
N LEU A 9 25.74 -19.49 -18.58
CA LEU A 9 24.64 -19.11 -17.70
C LEU A 9 23.30 -19.57 -18.26
N VAL A 10 23.02 -19.24 -19.52
CA VAL A 10 21.73 -19.51 -20.17
C VAL A 10 21.53 -21.02 -20.41
N HIS A 11 22.54 -21.71 -20.92
CA HIS A 11 22.39 -23.10 -21.38
C HIS A 11 22.68 -24.15 -20.31
N GLN A 12 23.46 -23.83 -19.27
CA GLN A 12 23.83 -24.80 -18.27
C GLN A 12 23.38 -24.48 -16.84
N VAL A 13 23.42 -23.21 -16.43
CA VAL A 13 23.10 -22.81 -15.05
C VAL A 13 21.60 -22.56 -14.89
N ALA A 14 20.99 -21.77 -15.77
CA ALA A 14 19.59 -21.40 -15.66
C ALA A 14 18.63 -22.61 -15.68
N PRO A 15 18.80 -23.64 -16.54
CA PRO A 15 17.96 -24.85 -16.49
C PRO A 15 18.06 -25.60 -15.16
N ARG A 16 19.27 -25.68 -14.58
CA ARG A 16 19.48 -26.31 -13.28
C ARG A 16 18.84 -25.56 -12.15
N ILE A 17 18.95 -24.21 -12.16
CA ILE A 17 18.28 -23.36 -11.17
C ILE A 17 16.78 -23.49 -11.28
N ARG A 18 16.18 -23.44 -12.49
CA ARG A 18 14.73 -23.61 -12.71
C ARG A 18 14.22 -24.94 -12.15
N SER A 19 14.98 -26.00 -12.31
CA SER A 19 14.62 -27.33 -11.77
C SER A 19 14.76 -27.42 -10.25
N ALA A 20 15.75 -26.75 -9.66
CA ALA A 20 16.09 -26.94 -8.26
C ALA A 20 15.53 -25.87 -7.31
N ALA A 21 15.45 -24.58 -7.74
CA ALA A 21 15.09 -23.49 -6.87
C ALA A 21 13.69 -23.63 -6.25
N PRO A 22 12.62 -23.99 -6.98
CA PRO A 22 11.27 -24.10 -6.40
C PRO A 22 11.14 -25.11 -5.27
N ARG A 23 12.03 -26.11 -5.25
CA ARG A 23 12.05 -27.16 -4.22
C ARG A 23 13.07 -26.90 -3.11
N ALA A 24 14.11 -26.14 -3.42
CA ALA A 24 15.25 -25.94 -2.53
C ALA A 24 15.19 -24.64 -1.73
N VAL A 25 14.47 -23.64 -2.22
CA VAL A 25 14.37 -22.30 -1.61
C VAL A 25 12.96 -22.09 -1.10
N ARG A 26 12.83 -21.69 0.15
CA ARG A 26 11.53 -21.36 0.75
C ARG A 26 11.12 -19.97 0.29
N ALA A 27 9.91 -19.86 -0.24
CA ALA A 27 9.27 -18.59 -0.53
C ALA A 27 8.94 -17.84 0.77
N VAL A 28 8.97 -16.53 0.73
CA VAL A 28 8.70 -15.66 1.87
C VAL A 28 7.75 -14.55 1.44
N GLY A 29 6.72 -14.29 2.25
CA GLY A 29 5.68 -13.33 1.92
C GLY A 29 4.93 -13.71 0.64
N CYS A 30 4.82 -12.77 -0.30
CA CYS A 30 4.13 -12.96 -1.58
C CYS A 30 5.05 -13.46 -2.73
N GLU A 31 6.29 -13.91 -2.43
CA GLU A 31 7.21 -14.42 -3.46
C GLU A 31 6.64 -15.64 -4.15
N ASP A 32 6.62 -15.66 -5.47
CA ASP A 32 6.30 -16.85 -6.24
C ASP A 32 7.55 -17.65 -6.63
N ALA A 33 7.32 -18.87 -7.14
CA ALA A 33 8.42 -19.76 -7.53
C ALA A 33 9.24 -19.22 -8.70
N GLU A 34 8.62 -18.48 -9.63
CA GLU A 34 9.32 -17.92 -10.80
C GLU A 34 10.19 -16.72 -10.37
N GLU A 35 9.72 -15.90 -9.45
CA GLU A 35 10.49 -14.80 -8.87
C GLU A 35 11.76 -15.30 -8.19
N ILE A 36 11.63 -16.36 -7.37
CA ILE A 36 12.78 -17.02 -6.73
C ILE A 36 13.78 -17.56 -7.77
N VAL A 37 13.28 -18.14 -8.85
CA VAL A 37 14.11 -18.63 -9.96
C VAL A 37 14.86 -17.49 -10.63
N GLN A 38 14.19 -16.40 -10.95
CA GLN A 38 14.77 -15.21 -11.58
C GLN A 38 15.85 -14.59 -10.68
N ASP A 39 15.60 -14.45 -9.40
CA ASP A 39 16.56 -13.96 -8.42
C ASP A 39 17.80 -14.87 -8.33
N ALA A 40 17.60 -16.17 -8.26
CA ALA A 40 18.72 -17.11 -8.23
C ALA A 40 19.57 -17.06 -9.50
N ILE A 41 18.96 -16.85 -10.68
CA ILE A 41 19.67 -16.67 -11.95
C ILE A 41 20.45 -15.33 -11.94
N ALA A 42 19.85 -14.26 -11.43
CA ALA A 42 20.53 -12.97 -11.32
C ALA A 42 21.72 -13.02 -10.34
N ILE A 43 21.59 -13.75 -9.23
CA ILE A 43 22.69 -14.03 -8.31
C ILE A 43 23.80 -14.83 -9.02
N ALA A 44 23.44 -15.85 -9.81
CA ALA A 44 24.39 -16.65 -10.57
C ALA A 44 25.19 -15.79 -11.58
N ALA A 45 24.51 -14.87 -12.27
CA ALA A 45 25.15 -13.91 -13.18
C ALA A 45 26.18 -13.03 -12.44
N LYS A 46 25.81 -12.50 -11.26
CA LYS A 46 26.75 -11.73 -10.42
C LYS A 46 27.93 -12.56 -9.96
N LEU A 47 27.74 -13.84 -9.64
CA LEU A 47 28.81 -14.74 -9.23
C LEU A 47 29.80 -15.02 -10.39
N TYR A 48 29.27 -15.22 -11.61
CA TYR A 48 30.12 -15.36 -12.80
C TYR A 48 30.95 -14.10 -13.07
N ASP A 49 30.31 -12.93 -13.04
CA ASP A 49 31.00 -11.67 -13.28
C ASP A 49 32.11 -11.41 -12.25
N ASN A 50 31.86 -11.70 -10.98
CA ASN A 50 32.84 -11.59 -9.92
C ASN A 50 33.98 -12.59 -10.08
N ALA A 51 33.69 -13.82 -10.51
CA ALA A 51 34.75 -14.82 -10.77
C ALA A 51 35.64 -14.42 -11.93
N GLU A 52 35.08 -13.93 -13.04
CA GLU A 52 35.85 -13.43 -14.19
C GLU A 52 36.72 -12.24 -13.81
N ARG A 53 36.21 -11.25 -13.08
CA ARG A 53 36.97 -10.11 -12.58
C ARG A 53 38.13 -10.54 -11.68
N ALA A 54 37.97 -11.62 -10.92
CA ALA A 54 38.99 -12.20 -10.08
C ALA A 54 39.95 -13.15 -10.82
N GLY A 55 39.80 -13.32 -12.15
CA GLY A 55 40.61 -14.24 -12.95
C GLY A 55 40.41 -15.72 -12.61
N LYS A 56 39.28 -16.08 -12.03
CA LYS A 56 38.96 -17.46 -11.57
C LYS A 56 38.09 -18.17 -12.57
N THR A 57 38.45 -19.40 -12.91
CA THR A 57 37.60 -20.29 -13.70
C THR A 57 36.72 -21.10 -12.77
N VAL A 58 35.40 -20.97 -12.95
CA VAL A 58 34.39 -21.63 -12.09
C VAL A 58 33.46 -22.51 -12.93
N SER A 59 33.19 -23.71 -12.46
CA SER A 59 32.28 -24.61 -13.16
C SER A 59 30.81 -24.17 -13.02
N PRO A 60 29.94 -24.45 -14.02
CA PRO A 60 28.52 -24.16 -13.96
C PRO A 60 27.81 -24.78 -12.75
N SER A 61 28.27 -25.97 -12.33
CA SER A 61 27.72 -26.65 -11.15
C SER A 61 28.00 -25.90 -9.86
N ASN A 62 29.23 -25.35 -9.70
CA ASN A 62 29.58 -24.56 -8.53
C ASN A 62 28.78 -23.24 -8.48
N ILE A 63 28.63 -22.57 -9.62
CA ILE A 63 27.81 -21.34 -9.70
C ILE A 63 26.36 -21.65 -9.31
N THR A 64 25.78 -22.71 -9.84
CA THR A 64 24.42 -23.14 -9.48
C THR A 64 24.29 -23.40 -7.97
N TYR A 65 25.25 -24.15 -7.41
CA TYR A 65 25.27 -24.47 -5.99
C TYR A 65 25.30 -23.21 -5.11
N TYR A 66 26.23 -22.30 -5.37
CA TYR A 66 26.36 -21.09 -4.58
C TYR A 66 25.19 -20.13 -4.79
N ALA A 67 24.64 -20.02 -5.99
CA ALA A 67 23.45 -19.21 -6.24
C ALA A 67 22.25 -19.71 -5.40
N LEU A 68 22.02 -21.03 -5.38
CA LEU A 68 20.98 -21.63 -4.55
C LEU A 68 21.25 -21.44 -3.04
N GLN A 69 22.50 -21.55 -2.58
CA GLN A 69 22.83 -21.28 -1.18
C GLN A 69 22.59 -19.84 -0.79
N HIS A 70 22.87 -18.88 -1.67
CA HIS A 70 22.56 -17.48 -1.45
C HIS A 70 21.03 -17.24 -1.39
N ALA A 71 20.27 -17.83 -2.31
CA ALA A 71 18.81 -17.73 -2.30
C ALA A 71 18.20 -18.36 -1.03
N LYS A 72 18.70 -19.53 -0.58
CA LYS A 72 18.30 -20.19 0.68
C LYS A 72 18.55 -19.33 1.91
N SER A 73 19.64 -18.57 1.93
CA SER A 73 19.96 -17.64 3.03
C SER A 73 19.14 -16.34 3.00
N GLY A 74 18.13 -16.26 2.14
CA GLY A 74 17.28 -15.08 2.00
C GLY A 74 17.91 -13.93 1.22
N ARG A 75 19.02 -14.18 0.48
CA ARG A 75 19.56 -13.16 -0.43
C ARG A 75 18.72 -13.10 -1.69
N ARG A 76 18.44 -11.87 -2.13
CA ARG A 76 17.75 -11.59 -3.38
C ARG A 76 18.63 -10.72 -4.27
N SER A 77 18.26 -10.59 -5.54
CA SER A 77 19.03 -9.81 -6.53
C SER A 77 18.96 -8.31 -6.26
N TYR A 78 17.89 -7.83 -5.68
CA TYR A 78 17.71 -6.44 -5.27
C TYR A 78 18.34 -6.17 -3.90
N GLY A 79 18.95 -4.97 -3.76
CA GLY A 79 19.66 -4.59 -2.55
C GLY A 79 18.73 -4.00 -1.49
N GLN A 80 18.17 -4.84 -0.62
CA GLN A 80 17.51 -4.37 0.60
C GLN A 80 18.44 -4.47 1.80
N SER A 81 18.18 -3.64 2.82
CA SER A 81 18.88 -3.74 4.10
C SER A 81 18.51 -5.05 4.79
N LYS A 82 19.51 -5.76 5.33
CA LYS A 82 19.29 -6.99 6.12
C LYS A 82 18.46 -6.77 7.40
N THR A 83 18.23 -5.52 7.78
CA THR A 83 17.41 -5.14 8.93
C THR A 83 15.98 -4.77 8.53
N CYS A 84 15.69 -4.69 7.23
CA CYS A 84 14.35 -4.43 6.73
C CYS A 84 13.40 -5.60 7.07
N PRO A 85 12.23 -5.39 7.65
CA PRO A 85 11.24 -6.44 7.89
C PRO A 85 10.84 -7.19 6.61
N LEU A 86 10.79 -6.49 5.48
CA LEU A 86 10.48 -7.07 4.16
C LEU A 86 11.63 -7.91 3.58
N HIS A 87 12.83 -7.87 4.17
CA HIS A 87 13.95 -8.63 3.66
C HIS A 87 13.76 -10.13 3.96
N PRO A 88 13.83 -11.02 2.96
CA PRO A 88 13.58 -12.46 3.16
C PRO A 88 14.42 -13.09 4.26
N SER A 89 15.68 -12.69 4.44
CA SER A 89 16.50 -13.22 5.53
C SER A 89 16.01 -12.82 6.92
N THR A 90 15.33 -11.69 7.07
CA THR A 90 14.74 -11.25 8.35
C THR A 90 13.55 -12.13 8.70
N GLN A 91 12.71 -12.45 7.72
CA GLN A 91 11.53 -13.31 7.87
C GLN A 91 11.94 -14.78 8.08
N LEU A 92 12.87 -15.30 7.28
CA LEU A 92 13.38 -16.66 7.43
C LEU A 92 14.02 -16.92 8.80
N ASN A 93 14.59 -15.91 9.42
CA ASN A 93 15.16 -15.98 10.76
C ASN A 93 14.13 -15.70 11.88
N GLY A 94 12.85 -15.56 11.57
CA GLY A 94 11.79 -15.30 12.52
C GLY A 94 11.88 -13.93 13.24
N ARG A 95 12.59 -12.97 12.66
CA ARG A 95 12.72 -11.61 13.23
C ARG A 95 11.60 -10.68 12.82
N ALA A 96 10.89 -10.98 11.73
CA ALA A 96 9.70 -10.29 11.27
C ALA A 96 8.76 -11.31 10.66
N ASP A 97 7.48 -11.11 10.89
CA ASP A 97 6.39 -11.80 10.24
C ASP A 97 5.55 -10.76 9.49
N LEU A 98 5.11 -11.09 8.29
CA LEU A 98 4.33 -10.19 7.45
C LEU A 98 2.93 -10.78 7.32
N HIS A 99 1.96 -9.95 7.64
CA HIS A 99 0.56 -10.26 7.50
C HIS A 99 -0.08 -9.34 6.46
N SER A 100 -1.03 -9.84 5.71
CA SER A 100 -1.89 -9.02 4.87
C SER A 100 -2.92 -8.30 5.74
N PHE A 101 -3.37 -7.13 5.31
CA PHE A 101 -4.53 -6.48 5.93
C PHE A 101 -5.82 -7.29 5.77
N GLU A 102 -5.87 -8.18 4.79
CA GLU A 102 -6.97 -9.11 4.52
C GLU A 102 -6.86 -10.41 5.34
N ASP A 103 -5.77 -10.60 6.10
CA ASP A 103 -5.63 -11.75 6.97
C ASP A 103 -6.64 -11.67 8.13
N PRO A 104 -7.24 -12.80 8.53
CA PRO A 104 -8.17 -12.82 9.66
C PRO A 104 -7.43 -12.44 10.94
N ALA A 105 -7.95 -11.46 11.65
CA ALA A 105 -7.39 -10.94 12.91
C ALA A 105 -7.90 -11.68 14.14
N GLY A 106 -8.90 -12.56 14.00
CA GLY A 106 -9.49 -13.34 15.10
C GLY A 106 -8.87 -14.72 15.22
N GLY A 107 -8.72 -15.21 16.47
CA GLY A 107 -8.42 -16.62 16.74
C GLY A 107 -9.62 -17.51 16.42
N GLU A 108 -9.40 -18.85 16.44
CA GLU A 108 -10.44 -19.86 16.13
C GLU A 108 -11.71 -19.77 17.00
N GLU A 109 -11.72 -18.95 18.06
CA GLU A 109 -12.83 -18.81 19.02
C GLU A 109 -13.75 -17.61 18.73
N THR A 110 -13.48 -16.77 17.71
CA THR A 110 -14.32 -15.61 17.39
C THR A 110 -15.48 -16.02 16.48
N GLU A 111 -16.72 -15.76 16.92
CA GLU A 111 -17.96 -16.10 16.18
C GLU A 111 -18.08 -15.32 14.86
N GLU A 112 -17.47 -14.15 14.74
CA GLU A 112 -17.41 -13.37 13.49
C GLU A 112 -15.96 -13.13 13.09
N PRO A 113 -15.55 -13.61 11.90
CA PRO A 113 -14.22 -13.30 11.37
C PRO A 113 -14.13 -11.81 11.01
N PHE A 114 -13.14 -11.12 11.57
CA PHE A 114 -12.79 -9.75 11.19
C PHE A 114 -11.37 -9.73 10.62
N GLU A 115 -11.11 -8.80 9.72
CA GLU A 115 -9.82 -8.65 9.08
C GLU A 115 -8.90 -7.73 9.88
N LEU A 116 -7.59 -7.84 9.68
CA LEU A 116 -6.62 -6.91 10.28
C LEU A 116 -6.90 -5.45 9.87
N ALA A 117 -7.44 -5.25 8.66
CA ALA A 117 -7.86 -3.94 8.17
C ALA A 117 -8.88 -3.27 9.10
N ASP A 118 -9.83 -4.03 9.65
CA ASP A 118 -10.87 -3.52 10.54
C ASP A 118 -10.30 -3.04 11.88
N VAL A 119 -9.23 -3.69 12.37
CA VAL A 119 -8.53 -3.31 13.60
C VAL A 119 -7.79 -1.98 13.44
N PHE A 120 -7.25 -1.72 12.26
CA PHE A 120 -6.46 -0.53 11.94
C PHE A 120 -7.26 0.54 11.20
N SER A 121 -8.54 0.27 10.87
CA SER A 121 -9.41 1.31 10.32
C SER A 121 -9.58 2.43 11.34
N ASN A 122 -9.52 3.66 10.88
CA ASN A 122 -9.93 4.80 11.67
C ASN A 122 -11.38 5.14 11.31
N ASP A 123 -12.12 5.75 12.24
CA ASP A 123 -13.48 6.25 12.01
C ASP A 123 -13.48 7.57 11.21
N GLU A 124 -12.33 7.98 10.67
CA GLU A 124 -12.25 9.17 9.84
C GLU A 124 -12.83 8.91 8.45
N GLU A 125 -13.57 9.88 7.96
CA GLU A 125 -14.15 9.82 6.63
C GLU A 125 -13.05 9.70 5.55
N ASP A 126 -13.28 8.83 4.58
CA ASP A 126 -12.38 8.69 3.42
C ASP A 126 -12.09 10.04 2.74
N PRO A 127 -10.83 10.36 2.42
CA PRO A 127 -10.45 11.62 1.79
C PRO A 127 -11.20 11.96 0.50
N ALA A 128 -11.57 10.95 -0.29
CA ALA A 128 -12.34 11.16 -1.52
C ALA A 128 -13.79 11.59 -1.21
N THR A 129 -14.42 10.94 -0.23
CA THR A 129 -15.76 11.28 0.26
C THR A 129 -15.76 12.66 0.91
N GLN A 130 -14.75 12.99 1.69
CA GLN A 130 -14.58 14.32 2.28
C GLN A 130 -14.45 15.42 1.21
N ALA A 131 -13.66 15.16 0.15
CA ALA A 131 -13.50 16.09 -0.97
C ALA A 131 -14.81 16.25 -1.77
N ALA A 132 -15.52 15.15 -2.05
CA ALA A 132 -16.83 15.18 -2.72
C ALA A 132 -17.84 16.01 -1.92
N ARG A 133 -17.97 15.74 -0.61
CA ARG A 133 -18.86 16.49 0.28
C ARG A 133 -18.53 17.98 0.30
N LYS A 134 -17.24 18.34 0.28
CA LYS A 134 -16.83 19.76 0.23
C LYS A 134 -17.25 20.42 -1.08
N LEU A 135 -17.07 19.75 -2.21
CA LEU A 135 -17.50 20.24 -3.52
C LEU A 135 -19.03 20.38 -3.62
N ASP A 136 -19.76 19.40 -3.12
CA ASP A 136 -21.22 19.43 -3.08
C ASP A 136 -21.73 20.56 -2.20
N TRP A 137 -21.07 20.79 -1.06
CA TRP A 137 -21.38 21.90 -0.18
C TRP A 137 -21.12 23.28 -0.85
N GLU A 138 -20.00 23.43 -1.53
CA GLU A 138 -19.66 24.64 -2.29
C GLU A 138 -20.68 24.88 -3.44
N ALA A 139 -21.04 23.82 -4.15
CA ALA A 139 -22.06 23.86 -5.19
C ALA A 139 -23.41 24.29 -4.61
N PHE A 140 -23.84 23.67 -3.50
CA PHE A 140 -25.06 24.03 -2.80
C PHE A 140 -25.06 25.51 -2.37
N LEU A 141 -23.99 26.00 -1.74
CA LEU A 141 -23.85 27.40 -1.35
C LEU A 141 -23.95 28.36 -2.55
N SER A 142 -23.49 27.94 -3.72
CA SER A 142 -23.59 28.75 -4.94
C SER A 142 -25.03 28.95 -5.43
N THR A 143 -25.92 28.05 -5.09
CA THR A 143 -27.36 28.13 -5.45
C THR A 143 -28.18 29.05 -4.52
N LEU A 144 -27.60 29.45 -3.41
CA LEU A 144 -28.28 30.26 -2.39
C LEU A 144 -28.11 31.75 -2.65
N SER A 145 -29.14 32.52 -2.27
CA SER A 145 -29.01 33.97 -2.22
C SER A 145 -28.04 34.40 -1.10
N GLU A 146 -27.46 35.58 -1.23
CA GLU A 146 -26.52 36.15 -0.25
C GLU A 146 -27.10 36.13 1.18
N HIS A 147 -28.33 36.54 1.35
CA HIS A 147 -28.99 36.52 2.66
C HIS A 147 -29.24 35.08 3.20
N ALA A 148 -29.55 34.14 2.32
CA ALA A 148 -29.70 32.74 2.72
C ALA A 148 -28.39 32.12 3.18
N ARG A 149 -27.28 32.50 2.54
CA ARG A 149 -25.93 32.09 2.94
C ARG A 149 -25.55 32.66 4.31
N GLU A 150 -25.82 33.94 4.56
CA GLU A 150 -25.59 34.57 5.87
C GLU A 150 -26.43 33.92 6.99
N VAL A 151 -27.66 33.50 6.69
CA VAL A 151 -28.48 32.74 7.64
C VAL A 151 -27.83 31.40 7.99
N LEU A 152 -27.32 30.68 7.00
CA LEU A 152 -26.63 29.39 7.23
C LEU A 152 -25.35 29.58 8.04
N GLU A 153 -24.52 30.57 7.71
CA GLU A 153 -23.29 30.89 8.44
C GLU A 153 -23.59 31.27 9.91
N THR A 154 -24.68 32.02 10.13
CA THR A 154 -25.12 32.40 11.49
C THR A 154 -25.54 31.17 12.30
N ILE A 155 -26.27 30.24 11.66
CA ILE A 155 -26.68 28.97 12.29
C ILE A 155 -25.43 28.11 12.59
N ALA A 156 -24.51 27.98 11.66
CA ALA A 156 -23.28 27.22 11.83
C ALA A 156 -22.38 27.79 12.94
N ALA A 157 -22.34 29.11 13.07
CA ALA A 157 -21.61 29.80 14.14
C ALA A 157 -22.33 29.75 15.51
N GLY A 158 -23.55 29.20 15.58
CA GLY A 158 -24.35 29.17 16.81
C GLY A 158 -24.81 30.53 17.33
N THR A 159 -24.77 31.57 16.48
CA THR A 159 -25.16 32.94 16.85
C THR A 159 -26.67 33.16 16.69
N SER A 160 -27.19 34.21 17.34
CA SER A 160 -28.61 34.49 17.34
C SER A 160 -29.12 35.03 16.00
N LEU A 161 -30.19 34.43 15.45
CA LEU A 161 -30.88 34.95 14.26
C LEU A 161 -31.48 36.34 14.47
N GLN A 162 -31.74 36.72 15.72
CA GLN A 162 -32.20 38.07 16.05
C GLN A 162 -31.11 39.11 15.82
N GLU A 163 -29.88 38.76 16.17
CA GLU A 163 -28.70 39.61 15.94
C GLU A 163 -28.41 39.75 14.44
N LEU A 164 -28.56 38.70 13.66
CA LEU A 164 -28.48 38.76 12.20
C LEU A 164 -29.57 39.68 11.62
N ALA A 165 -30.83 39.56 12.10
CA ALA A 165 -31.90 40.41 11.64
C ALA A 165 -31.64 41.91 11.89
N TYR A 166 -31.04 42.21 13.05
CA TYR A 166 -30.64 43.59 13.39
C TYR A 166 -29.49 44.07 12.49
N ARG A 167 -28.49 43.27 12.27
CA ARG A 167 -27.31 43.59 11.43
C ARG A 167 -27.69 43.85 9.98
N LEU A 168 -28.61 43.05 9.41
CA LEU A 168 -29.10 43.18 8.03
C LEU A 168 -30.24 44.19 7.89
N ASN A 169 -30.72 44.75 8.98
CA ASN A 169 -31.91 45.64 9.00
C ASN A 169 -33.14 44.97 8.38
N LEU A 170 -33.29 43.65 8.58
CA LEU A 170 -34.36 42.86 8.08
C LEU A 170 -35.31 42.44 9.23
N LYS A 171 -36.61 42.26 8.88
CA LYS A 171 -37.56 41.74 9.88
C LYS A 171 -37.29 40.28 10.20
N LEU A 172 -37.30 39.89 11.46
CA LEU A 172 -37.01 38.56 11.94
C LEU A 172 -37.83 37.46 11.23
N TRP A 173 -39.11 37.72 10.90
CA TRP A 173 -39.95 36.78 10.17
C TRP A 173 -39.39 36.42 8.78
N LEU A 174 -38.69 37.36 8.11
CA LEU A 174 -38.07 37.12 6.82
C LEU A 174 -36.83 36.21 6.94
N ILE A 175 -36.07 36.41 7.98
CA ILE A 175 -34.91 35.53 8.32
C ILE A 175 -35.41 34.09 8.61
N LEU A 176 -36.51 33.96 9.36
CA LEU A 176 -37.09 32.64 9.64
C LEU A 176 -37.63 31.98 8.36
N LYS A 177 -38.24 32.75 7.46
CA LYS A 177 -38.65 32.24 6.15
C LYS A 177 -37.48 31.76 5.30
N LEU A 178 -36.41 32.52 5.24
CA LEU A 178 -35.17 32.12 4.56
C LEU A 178 -34.56 30.84 5.17
N LYS A 179 -34.60 30.68 6.48
CA LYS A 179 -34.20 29.46 7.17
C LYS A 179 -34.99 28.24 6.72
N GLU A 180 -36.32 28.36 6.62
CA GLU A 180 -37.17 27.26 6.16
C GLU A 180 -36.95 26.94 4.67
N GLU A 181 -36.77 27.95 3.82
CA GLU A 181 -36.45 27.75 2.40
C GLU A 181 -35.10 27.05 2.22
N THR A 182 -34.04 27.43 2.99
CA THR A 182 -32.75 26.77 2.94
C THR A 182 -32.83 25.33 3.45
N ARG A 183 -33.61 25.07 4.49
CA ARG A 183 -33.88 23.71 5.00
C ARG A 183 -34.58 22.84 3.96
N GLY A 184 -35.55 23.37 3.22
CA GLY A 184 -36.22 22.65 2.15
C GLY A 184 -35.28 22.20 1.05
N LYS A 185 -34.35 23.09 0.62
CA LYS A 185 -33.36 22.78 -0.41
C LYS A 185 -32.25 21.82 0.04
N LEU A 186 -32.06 21.61 1.34
CA LEU A 186 -31.07 20.69 1.92
C LEU A 186 -31.59 19.24 1.96
N VAL A 187 -32.90 19.04 1.81
CA VAL A 187 -33.58 17.74 1.91
C VAL A 187 -33.94 17.17 0.53
N GLU A 188 -33.88 17.98 -0.52
CA GLU A 188 -33.98 17.55 -1.93
C GLU A 188 -32.60 17.10 -2.48
#